data_65e4140f9d04381a89e1343804326392
#
_entry.id   65e4140f9d04381a89e1343804326392
#
_cell.length_a   1.000
_cell.length_b   1.000
_cell.length_c   1.000
_cell.angle_alpha   90.00
_cell.angle_beta   90.00
_cell.angle_gamma   90.00
#
_symmetry.space_group_name_H-M   'P 1'
#
loop_
_entity.id
_entity.type
_entity.pdbx_description
1 polymer ?
#
loop_
_entity_poly.entity_id
_entity_poly.type
_entity_poly.pdbx_seq_one_letter_code
_entity_poly.pdbx_strand_id
1 'polypeptide(L)'
;MNILFLSTWYPYPPDNGSKLRALYLLRSLAAQHDVTALAFRPSSSDAVAGASHANLPVTAVPDDPFRHVNAPQWVKYLSPAPLVFRASPAMQRAVASLDNRSWDAVVAIQMPMAQYALAVDAHARIIDVDTALSYQMRERYLSLARPISRASAWVSWQKAYRYDRNMLRRFQAAAVVLQAEIPPLQAMVDENRCRVALIPNGVDCAHNRPGLAQPQPGTLVFNGSLTYSANYDAMQWFLAQVWPRIRAQLPEATLVITGSTTGVNLAGLALDDHVRLLGYVEDVRIPVAEAAVAIAPIRQGGGTRLKILEAMALGTPVVATRKGAEGLDVTDGVDIVLADEPAAFAAAVLRLLRDPAERTRLAANARQLVEQRYDWDAIGQRFVALVEDVVAQRRQERAA
;
A
#
# COMPACT_ATOMS: atom_id res chain seq x y z
N MET A 1 2.56 -26.99 -6.15
CA MET A 1 1.73 -27.05 -4.93
C MET A 1 0.32 -26.60 -5.25
N ASN A 2 -0.67 -27.09 -4.51
CA ASN A 2 -2.05 -26.62 -4.57
C ASN A 2 -2.23 -25.52 -3.53
N ILE A 3 -2.49 -24.29 -3.95
CA ILE A 3 -2.58 -23.11 -3.08
C ILE A 3 -3.97 -22.50 -3.17
N LEU A 4 -4.60 -22.28 -2.02
CA LEU A 4 -5.82 -21.46 -1.92
C LEU A 4 -5.43 -20.02 -1.59
N PHE A 5 -5.76 -19.08 -2.48
CA PHE A 5 -5.50 -17.67 -2.31
C PHE A 5 -6.79 -16.92 -1.97
N LEU A 6 -6.85 -16.29 -0.81
CA LEU A 6 -8.01 -15.58 -0.32
C LEU A 6 -7.72 -14.08 -0.24
N SER A 7 -8.44 -13.26 -1.01
CA SER A 7 -8.18 -11.80 -1.06
C SER A 7 -9.38 -10.98 -0.59
N THR A 8 -9.07 -9.94 0.19
CA THR A 8 -10.04 -8.92 0.59
C THR A 8 -10.54 -8.09 -0.61
N TRP A 9 -9.72 -7.96 -1.65
CA TRP A 9 -10.03 -7.17 -2.84
C TRP A 9 -10.02 -8.04 -4.09
N TYR A 10 -11.02 -7.88 -4.92
CA TYR A 10 -10.94 -8.36 -6.31
C TYR A 10 -9.82 -7.57 -7.02
N PRO A 11 -8.81 -8.25 -7.59
CA PRO A 11 -7.58 -7.57 -8.01
C PRO A 11 -7.72 -6.67 -9.24
N TYR A 12 -8.88 -6.70 -9.92
CA TYR A 12 -9.13 -5.91 -11.12
C TYR A 12 -10.29 -4.91 -10.97
N PRO A 13 -10.19 -3.71 -11.57
CA PRO A 13 -8.95 -3.08 -12.03
C PRO A 13 -7.99 -2.80 -10.84
N PRO A 14 -6.66 -2.80 -11.05
CA PRO A 14 -5.68 -2.56 -10.00
C PRO A 14 -5.50 -1.05 -9.72
N ASP A 15 -6.57 -0.41 -9.27
CA ASP A 15 -6.70 1.04 -9.08
C ASP A 15 -6.23 1.57 -7.72
N ASN A 16 -5.78 0.66 -6.85
CA ASN A 16 -5.21 1.02 -5.54
C ASN A 16 -4.12 0.03 -5.10
N GLY A 17 -3.33 0.43 -4.09
CA GLY A 17 -2.18 -0.34 -3.63
C GLY A 17 -2.50 -1.76 -3.16
N SER A 18 -3.63 -1.95 -2.47
CA SER A 18 -4.03 -3.29 -1.98
C SER A 18 -4.43 -4.23 -3.12
N LYS A 19 -5.12 -3.72 -4.15
CA LYS A 19 -5.44 -4.50 -5.35
C LYS A 19 -4.19 -4.81 -6.18
N LEU A 20 -3.29 -3.83 -6.35
CA LEU A 20 -1.98 -4.04 -6.99
C LEU A 20 -1.21 -5.16 -6.28
N ARG A 21 -1.10 -5.08 -4.95
CA ARG A 21 -0.42 -6.10 -4.16
C ARG A 21 -1.05 -7.48 -4.34
N ALA A 22 -2.36 -7.59 -4.18
CA ALA A 22 -3.08 -8.85 -4.37
C ALA A 22 -2.86 -9.43 -5.77
N LEU A 23 -2.87 -8.58 -6.81
CA LEU A 23 -2.64 -8.98 -8.20
C LEU A 23 -1.24 -9.55 -8.41
N TYR A 24 -0.19 -8.83 -7.99
CA TYR A 24 1.18 -9.25 -8.26
C TYR A 24 1.59 -10.47 -7.43
N LEU A 25 1.16 -10.56 -6.16
CA LEU A 25 1.41 -11.76 -5.35
C LEU A 25 0.67 -12.99 -5.91
N LEU A 26 -0.58 -12.82 -6.37
CA LEU A 26 -1.33 -13.89 -7.03
C LEU A 26 -0.64 -14.34 -8.34
N ARG A 27 -0.24 -13.39 -9.19
CA ARG A 27 0.48 -13.70 -10.45
C ARG A 27 1.76 -14.49 -10.20
N SER A 28 2.53 -14.07 -9.21
CA SER A 28 3.81 -14.72 -8.89
C SER A 28 3.61 -16.16 -8.39
N LEU A 29 2.59 -16.41 -7.56
CA LEU A 29 2.24 -17.76 -7.13
C LEU A 29 1.71 -18.59 -8.29
N ALA A 30 0.79 -18.06 -9.12
CA ALA A 30 0.18 -18.77 -10.22
C ALA A 30 1.15 -19.09 -11.37
N ALA A 31 2.27 -18.38 -11.46
CA ALA A 31 3.32 -18.68 -12.42
C ALA A 31 4.07 -20.00 -12.11
N GLN A 32 4.04 -20.47 -10.85
CA GLN A 32 4.83 -21.63 -10.41
C GLN A 32 3.98 -22.72 -9.73
N HIS A 33 2.73 -22.43 -9.39
CA HIS A 33 1.87 -23.31 -8.60
C HIS A 33 0.45 -23.35 -9.14
N ASP A 34 -0.30 -24.39 -8.79
CA ASP A 34 -1.74 -24.45 -9.05
C ASP A 34 -2.48 -23.62 -7.97
N VAL A 35 -3.04 -22.49 -8.38
CA VAL A 35 -3.65 -21.53 -7.47
C VAL A 35 -5.15 -21.40 -7.76
N THR A 36 -5.96 -21.67 -6.75
CA THR A 36 -7.38 -21.31 -6.75
C THR A 36 -7.56 -20.03 -5.94
N ALA A 37 -8.16 -18.99 -6.52
CA ALA A 37 -8.32 -17.70 -5.86
C ALA A 37 -9.79 -17.34 -5.61
N LEU A 38 -10.11 -16.90 -4.40
CA LEU A 38 -11.38 -16.28 -4.03
C LEU A 38 -11.14 -14.82 -3.59
N ALA A 39 -11.95 -13.90 -4.08
CA ALA A 39 -11.83 -12.49 -3.71
C ALA A 39 -13.19 -11.82 -3.54
N PHE A 40 -13.32 -10.91 -2.58
CA PHE A 40 -14.51 -10.09 -2.45
C PHE A 40 -14.66 -9.11 -3.62
N ARG A 41 -15.88 -8.99 -4.12
CA ARG A 41 -16.27 -8.01 -5.14
C ARG A 41 -17.61 -7.38 -4.75
N PRO A 42 -17.61 -6.12 -4.27
CA PRO A 42 -18.85 -5.43 -3.96
C PRO A 42 -19.77 -5.32 -5.17
N SER A 43 -21.09 -5.53 -4.97
CA SER A 43 -22.09 -5.49 -6.05
C SER A 43 -22.25 -4.11 -6.67
N SER A 44 -21.84 -3.06 -5.96
CA SER A 44 -21.87 -1.65 -6.44
C SER A 44 -20.66 -1.27 -7.29
N SER A 45 -19.66 -2.14 -7.40
CA SER A 45 -18.60 -1.91 -8.37
C SER A 45 -19.16 -2.22 -9.75
N ASP A 46 -19.55 -1.19 -10.50
CA ASP A 46 -19.80 -1.24 -11.95
C ASP A 46 -18.51 -1.75 -12.59
N ALA A 47 -18.38 -3.05 -12.56
CA ALA A 47 -17.30 -3.68 -13.27
C ALA A 47 -17.63 -3.53 -14.73
N VAL A 48 -16.79 -2.82 -15.41
CA VAL A 48 -16.64 -2.96 -16.85
C VAL A 48 -16.62 -4.46 -17.13
N ALA A 49 -17.79 -4.95 -17.53
CA ALA A 49 -17.92 -6.30 -18.07
C ALA A 49 -17.04 -6.29 -19.33
N GLY A 50 -15.95 -7.01 -19.33
CA GLY A 50 -15.16 -7.16 -20.53
C GLY A 50 -13.64 -7.19 -20.39
N ALA A 51 -13.06 -6.87 -19.26
CA ALA A 51 -11.63 -7.06 -19.09
C ALA A 51 -11.35 -8.46 -18.53
N SER A 52 -11.40 -9.46 -19.37
CA SER A 52 -10.63 -10.71 -19.20
C SER A 52 -9.14 -10.36 -19.26
N HIS A 53 -8.68 -9.56 -18.31
CA HIS A 53 -7.29 -9.20 -18.21
C HIS A 53 -6.57 -10.24 -17.38
N ALA A 54 -5.72 -10.97 -18.06
CA ALA A 54 -4.87 -12.04 -17.60
C ALA A 54 -5.63 -13.31 -17.16
N ASN A 55 -5.18 -14.45 -17.64
CA ASN A 55 -5.61 -15.83 -17.40
C ASN A 55 -5.52 -16.28 -15.91
N LEU A 56 -5.84 -15.40 -14.96
CA LEU A 56 -5.86 -15.74 -13.54
C LEU A 56 -7.29 -16.10 -13.12
N PRO A 57 -7.56 -17.34 -12.71
CA PRO A 57 -8.87 -17.77 -12.28
C PRO A 57 -9.19 -17.24 -10.89
N VAL A 58 -9.76 -16.02 -10.80
CA VAL A 58 -10.25 -15.45 -9.54
C VAL A 58 -11.76 -15.56 -9.49
N THR A 59 -12.28 -16.33 -8.56
CA THR A 59 -13.70 -16.40 -8.29
C THR A 59 -14.12 -15.21 -7.44
N ALA A 60 -15.03 -14.39 -7.97
CA ALA A 60 -15.57 -13.23 -7.27
C ALA A 60 -16.68 -13.67 -6.28
N VAL A 61 -16.57 -13.25 -5.03
CA VAL A 61 -17.61 -13.43 -4.02
C VAL A 61 -18.36 -12.11 -3.83
N PRO A 62 -19.68 -12.06 -4.14
CA PRO A 62 -20.44 -10.82 -4.10
C PRO A 62 -20.77 -10.43 -2.65
N ASP A 63 -19.88 -9.70 -2.00
CA ASP A 63 -20.09 -9.07 -0.69
C ASP A 63 -19.05 -7.95 -0.49
N ASP A 64 -19.27 -7.10 0.52
CA ASP A 64 -18.36 -6.04 0.93
C ASP A 64 -17.74 -6.37 2.29
N PRO A 65 -16.43 -6.71 2.35
CA PRO A 65 -15.75 -7.06 3.61
C PRO A 65 -15.64 -5.87 4.57
N PHE A 66 -15.80 -4.65 4.07
CA PHE A 66 -15.72 -3.41 4.85
C PHE A 66 -17.09 -2.81 5.19
N ARG A 67 -18.17 -3.52 4.92
CA ARG A 67 -19.52 -3.05 5.21
C ARG A 67 -19.64 -2.61 6.66
N HIS A 68 -19.81 -1.31 6.87
CA HIS A 68 -19.92 -0.74 8.19
C HIS A 68 -21.08 -1.36 8.97
N VAL A 69 -20.77 -1.96 10.11
CA VAL A 69 -21.79 -2.31 11.09
C VAL A 69 -22.21 -0.99 11.74
N ASN A 70 -23.42 -0.52 11.47
CA ASN A 70 -24.05 0.57 12.19
C ASN A 70 -24.32 0.14 13.63
N ALA A 71 -23.25 0.03 14.42
CA ALA A 71 -23.36 -0.30 15.85
C ALA A 71 -23.18 0.97 16.66
N PRO A 72 -23.98 1.16 17.71
CA PRO A 72 -23.79 2.24 18.69
C PRO A 72 -22.35 2.24 19.21
N GLN A 73 -21.83 3.41 19.56
CA GLN A 73 -20.44 3.55 20.01
C GLN A 73 -20.11 2.63 21.21
N TRP A 74 -21.05 2.45 22.14
CA TRP A 74 -20.86 1.56 23.27
C TRP A 74 -20.66 0.09 22.88
N VAL A 75 -21.34 -0.39 21.82
CA VAL A 75 -21.12 -1.73 21.26
C VAL A 75 -19.70 -1.86 20.69
N LYS A 76 -19.24 -0.80 20.02
CA LYS A 76 -17.83 -0.73 19.50
C LYS A 76 -16.81 -0.79 20.63
N TYR A 77 -17.12 -0.19 21.80
CA TYR A 77 -16.25 -0.28 22.98
C TYR A 77 -16.25 -1.65 23.63
N LEU A 78 -17.39 -2.30 23.73
CA LEU A 78 -17.56 -3.60 24.41
C LEU A 78 -17.15 -4.79 23.52
N SER A 79 -17.12 -4.63 22.19
CA SER A 79 -16.69 -5.70 21.30
C SER A 79 -15.24 -6.11 21.58
N PRO A 80 -14.96 -7.41 21.80
CA PRO A 80 -13.60 -7.90 22.05
C PRO A 80 -12.68 -7.82 20.81
N ALA A 81 -13.29 -7.79 19.60
CA ALA A 81 -12.59 -7.70 18.33
C ALA A 81 -12.94 -6.38 17.60
N PRO A 82 -12.08 -5.91 16.70
CA PRO A 82 -12.42 -4.84 15.77
C PRO A 82 -13.64 -5.23 14.94
N LEU A 83 -14.73 -4.46 15.01
CA LEU A 83 -15.97 -4.74 14.26
C LEU A 83 -15.81 -4.62 12.73
N VAL A 84 -14.65 -4.16 12.29
CA VAL A 84 -14.29 -4.01 10.87
C VAL A 84 -14.20 -5.37 10.15
N PHE A 85 -14.02 -6.47 10.89
CA PHE A 85 -13.76 -7.80 10.31
C PHE A 85 -14.93 -8.77 10.54
N ARG A 86 -16.12 -8.37 10.13
CA ARG A 86 -17.30 -9.23 10.22
C ARG A 86 -17.21 -10.37 9.21
N ALA A 87 -17.57 -11.58 9.65
CA ALA A 87 -17.65 -12.72 8.76
C ALA A 87 -18.77 -12.56 7.71
N SER A 88 -18.46 -12.86 6.46
CA SER A 88 -19.41 -12.93 5.35
C SER A 88 -19.91 -14.36 5.15
N PRO A 89 -21.23 -14.60 5.23
CA PRO A 89 -21.78 -15.93 4.93
C PRO A 89 -21.53 -16.36 3.48
N ALA A 90 -21.42 -15.41 2.54
CA ALA A 90 -21.10 -15.71 1.15
C ALA A 90 -19.70 -16.27 1.00
N MET A 91 -18.71 -15.62 1.62
CA MET A 91 -17.32 -16.10 1.61
C MET A 91 -17.18 -17.43 2.36
N GLN A 92 -17.87 -17.60 3.49
CA GLN A 92 -17.86 -18.87 4.22
C GLN A 92 -18.36 -20.03 3.35
N ARG A 93 -19.47 -19.83 2.63
CA ARG A 93 -20.01 -20.84 1.69
C ARG A 93 -19.05 -21.12 0.53
N ALA A 94 -18.45 -20.06 -0.03
CA ALA A 94 -17.48 -20.21 -1.12
C ALA A 94 -16.25 -21.02 -0.68
N VAL A 95 -15.71 -20.76 0.51
CA VAL A 95 -14.61 -21.54 1.08
C VAL A 95 -15.05 -22.98 1.37
N ALA A 96 -16.19 -23.20 2.01
CA ALA A 96 -16.71 -24.55 2.32
C ALA A 96 -16.96 -25.39 1.06
N SER A 97 -17.31 -24.78 -0.08
CA SER A 97 -17.45 -25.50 -1.35
C SER A 97 -16.14 -26.08 -1.89
N LEU A 98 -15.01 -25.72 -1.32
CA LEU A 98 -13.66 -26.19 -1.69
C LEU A 98 -13.11 -27.25 -0.71
N ASP A 99 -13.86 -27.66 0.33
CA ASP A 99 -13.39 -28.56 1.40
C ASP A 99 -12.95 -29.96 0.92
N ASN A 100 -13.36 -30.39 -0.26
CA ASN A 100 -12.96 -31.67 -0.83
C ASN A 100 -11.56 -31.68 -1.48
N ARG A 101 -10.83 -30.57 -1.40
CA ARG A 101 -9.48 -30.44 -1.96
C ARG A 101 -8.42 -30.48 -0.87
N SER A 102 -7.31 -31.14 -1.17
CA SER A 102 -6.11 -31.07 -0.33
C SER A 102 -5.30 -29.84 -0.68
N TRP A 103 -5.04 -28.98 0.30
CA TRP A 103 -4.29 -27.76 0.13
C TRP A 103 -2.90 -27.86 0.76
N ASP A 104 -1.86 -27.57 -0.01
CA ASP A 104 -0.50 -27.44 0.51
C ASP A 104 -0.37 -26.16 1.33
N ALA A 105 -0.97 -25.07 0.83
CA ALA A 105 -1.00 -23.80 1.54
C ALA A 105 -2.33 -23.07 1.37
N VAL A 106 -2.69 -22.27 2.37
CA VAL A 106 -3.68 -21.20 2.24
C VAL A 106 -2.98 -19.87 2.49
N VAL A 107 -3.15 -18.95 1.56
CA VAL A 107 -2.60 -17.59 1.60
C VAL A 107 -3.75 -16.60 1.78
N ALA A 108 -3.76 -15.89 2.91
CA ALA A 108 -4.74 -14.85 3.22
C ALA A 108 -4.15 -13.47 2.93
N ILE A 109 -4.77 -12.69 2.05
CA ILE A 109 -4.37 -11.31 1.78
C ILE A 109 -5.21 -10.37 2.63
N GLN A 110 -4.55 -9.70 3.55
CA GLN A 110 -5.04 -8.82 4.60
C GLN A 110 -5.79 -9.55 5.73
N MET A 111 -5.78 -8.92 6.90
CA MET A 111 -6.33 -9.50 8.14
C MET A 111 -7.82 -9.91 8.08
N PRO A 112 -8.72 -9.26 7.31
CA PRO A 112 -10.10 -9.74 7.15
C PRO A 112 -10.20 -11.17 6.63
N MET A 113 -9.23 -11.62 5.84
CA MET A 113 -9.22 -12.98 5.27
C MET A 113 -8.73 -14.06 6.23
N ALA A 114 -8.07 -13.68 7.33
CA ALA A 114 -7.54 -14.62 8.32
C ALA A 114 -8.60 -15.60 8.83
N GLN A 115 -9.80 -15.13 9.15
CA GLN A 115 -10.88 -15.96 9.67
C GLN A 115 -11.33 -17.06 8.70
N TYR A 116 -11.28 -16.81 7.39
CA TYR A 116 -11.64 -17.79 6.36
C TYR A 116 -10.48 -18.77 6.12
N ALA A 117 -9.25 -18.30 6.11
CA ALA A 117 -8.07 -19.15 5.98
C ALA A 117 -7.96 -20.16 7.15
N LEU A 118 -8.39 -19.77 8.35
CA LEU A 118 -8.40 -20.65 9.51
C LEU A 118 -9.49 -21.76 9.46
N ALA A 119 -10.50 -21.61 8.60
CA ALA A 119 -11.52 -22.63 8.37
C ALA A 119 -11.09 -23.68 7.33
N VAL A 120 -9.98 -23.46 6.61
CA VAL A 120 -9.47 -24.37 5.58
C VAL A 120 -8.50 -25.38 6.19
N ASP A 121 -8.64 -26.67 5.84
CA ASP A 121 -7.60 -27.65 6.14
C ASP A 121 -6.47 -27.54 5.09
N ALA A 122 -5.30 -27.11 5.57
CA ALA A 122 -4.10 -26.92 4.75
C ALA A 122 -2.83 -27.28 5.55
N HIS A 123 -1.79 -27.70 4.84
CA HIS A 123 -0.51 -27.99 5.49
C HIS A 123 0.11 -26.75 6.11
N ALA A 124 0.03 -25.60 5.41
CA ALA A 124 0.54 -24.33 5.88
C ALA A 124 -0.46 -23.19 5.71
N ARG A 125 -0.40 -22.20 6.60
CA ARG A 125 -1.20 -20.96 6.54
C ARG A 125 -0.27 -19.77 6.56
N ILE A 126 -0.36 -18.96 5.53
CA ILE A 126 0.42 -17.73 5.37
C ILE A 126 -0.54 -16.55 5.33
N ILE A 127 -0.21 -15.48 6.04
CA ILE A 127 -0.99 -14.24 5.97
C ILE A 127 -0.12 -13.10 5.44
N ASP A 128 -0.61 -12.42 4.43
CA ASP A 128 -0.10 -11.12 4.04
C ASP A 128 -0.88 -10.04 4.81
N VAL A 129 -0.25 -9.47 5.82
CA VAL A 129 -0.89 -8.51 6.72
C VAL A 129 -1.11 -7.16 6.01
N ASP A 130 -0.29 -6.86 4.98
CA ASP A 130 -0.13 -5.54 4.38
C ASP A 130 0.35 -4.57 5.47
N THR A 131 -0.50 -3.76 6.08
CA THR A 131 -0.15 -2.96 7.26
C THR A 131 -0.98 -3.42 8.47
N ALA A 132 -0.29 -3.76 9.56
CA ALA A 132 -0.93 -4.27 10.77
C ALA A 132 -1.85 -3.23 11.42
N LEU A 133 -3.07 -3.64 11.77
CA LEU A 133 -4.03 -2.77 12.42
C LEU A 133 -3.51 -2.25 13.77
N SER A 134 -2.85 -3.10 14.53
CA SER A 134 -2.22 -2.72 15.81
C SER A 134 -1.14 -1.66 15.63
N TYR A 135 -0.35 -1.73 14.56
CA TYR A 135 0.66 -0.73 14.23
C TYR A 135 0.00 0.62 13.92
N GLN A 136 -1.01 0.66 13.04
CA GLN A 136 -1.74 1.87 12.70
C GLN A 136 -2.42 2.52 13.91
N MET A 137 -3.05 1.71 14.77
CA MET A 137 -3.71 2.20 15.98
C MET A 137 -2.71 2.75 17.00
N ARG A 138 -1.51 2.16 17.09
CA ARG A 138 -0.41 2.66 17.93
C ARG A 138 0.07 4.03 17.44
N GLU A 139 0.34 4.17 16.15
CA GLU A 139 0.74 5.44 15.55
C GLU A 139 -0.31 6.54 15.83
N ARG A 140 -1.60 6.22 15.65
CA ARG A 140 -2.68 7.12 16.00
C ARG A 140 -2.67 7.50 17.48
N TYR A 141 -2.48 6.54 18.38
CA TYR A 141 -2.39 6.81 19.82
C TYR A 141 -1.23 7.77 20.15
N LEU A 142 -0.08 7.58 19.52
CA LEU A 142 1.10 8.41 19.74
C LEU A 142 0.96 9.81 19.16
N SER A 143 0.20 10.01 18.07
CA SER A 143 0.00 11.31 17.42
C SER A 143 -1.01 12.22 18.13
N LEU A 144 -1.84 11.69 19.05
CA LEU A 144 -2.89 12.45 19.70
C LEU A 144 -2.41 13.16 20.96
N ALA A 145 -2.65 14.49 21.03
CA ALA A 145 -2.31 15.33 22.18
C ALA A 145 -3.42 15.39 23.25
N ARG A 146 -4.71 15.31 22.82
CA ARG A 146 -5.87 15.46 23.73
C ARG A 146 -6.07 14.20 24.59
N PRO A 147 -6.14 14.31 25.95
CA PRO A 147 -6.19 13.15 26.86
C PRO A 147 -7.34 12.18 26.58
N ILE A 148 -8.56 12.67 26.38
CA ILE A 148 -9.76 11.85 26.14
C ILE A 148 -9.62 11.09 24.81
N SER A 149 -9.21 11.77 23.74
CA SER A 149 -9.00 11.15 22.42
C SER A 149 -7.87 10.12 22.47
N ARG A 150 -6.82 10.40 23.23
CA ARG A 150 -5.68 9.50 23.45
C ARG A 150 -6.09 8.25 24.24
N ALA A 151 -6.92 8.36 25.28
CA ALA A 151 -7.45 7.22 26.01
C ALA A 151 -8.31 6.31 25.12
N SER A 152 -9.19 6.89 24.30
CA SER A 152 -10.00 6.15 23.33
C SER A 152 -9.13 5.44 22.28
N ALA A 153 -8.09 6.11 21.79
CA ALA A 153 -7.15 5.51 20.83
C ALA A 153 -6.33 4.38 21.46
N TRP A 154 -5.97 4.49 22.74
CA TRP A 154 -5.29 3.44 23.49
C TRP A 154 -6.15 2.17 23.59
N VAL A 155 -7.45 2.30 23.92
CA VAL A 155 -8.39 1.17 23.95
C VAL A 155 -8.48 0.51 22.57
N SER A 156 -8.58 1.29 21.51
CA SER A 156 -8.63 0.80 20.14
C SER A 156 -7.35 0.04 19.76
N TRP A 157 -6.18 0.59 20.15
CA TRP A 157 -4.90 -0.08 19.96
C TRP A 157 -4.80 -1.40 20.71
N GLN A 158 -5.21 -1.46 21.99
CA GLN A 158 -5.18 -2.71 22.78
C GLN A 158 -6.07 -3.81 22.18
N LYS A 159 -7.23 -3.43 21.62
CA LYS A 159 -8.11 -4.37 20.90
C LYS A 159 -7.45 -4.89 19.62
N ALA A 160 -6.89 -3.99 18.81
CA ALA A 160 -6.18 -4.35 17.60
C ALA A 160 -4.98 -5.27 17.92
N TYR A 161 -4.20 -4.95 18.94
CA TYR A 161 -3.06 -5.76 19.41
C TYR A 161 -3.49 -7.18 19.80
N ARG A 162 -4.57 -7.32 20.59
CA ARG A 162 -5.08 -8.64 20.98
C ARG A 162 -5.60 -9.43 19.78
N TYR A 163 -6.27 -8.76 18.84
CA TYR A 163 -6.78 -9.39 17.64
C TYR A 163 -5.64 -9.87 16.75
N ASP A 164 -4.69 -9.01 16.40
CA ASP A 164 -3.53 -9.35 15.57
C ASP A 164 -2.75 -10.52 16.19
N ARG A 165 -2.45 -10.43 17.50
CA ARG A 165 -1.76 -11.50 18.24
C ARG A 165 -2.49 -12.84 18.18
N ASN A 166 -3.81 -12.83 18.37
CA ASN A 166 -4.62 -14.05 18.37
C ASN A 166 -4.70 -14.69 16.98
N MET A 167 -4.74 -13.87 15.94
CA MET A 167 -4.74 -14.35 14.56
C MET A 167 -3.36 -14.87 14.16
N LEU A 168 -2.31 -14.06 14.31
CA LEU A 168 -0.95 -14.39 13.87
C LEU A 168 -0.42 -15.69 14.49
N ARG A 169 -0.76 -16.00 15.74
CA ARG A 169 -0.37 -17.26 16.41
C ARG A 169 -0.89 -18.53 15.72
N ARG A 170 -1.83 -18.40 14.79
CA ARG A 170 -2.47 -19.49 14.06
C ARG A 170 -1.95 -19.64 12.64
N PHE A 171 -1.01 -18.76 12.23
CA PHE A 171 -0.33 -18.79 10.94
C PHE A 171 1.13 -19.19 11.13
N GLN A 172 1.74 -19.75 10.10
CA GLN A 172 3.15 -20.13 10.09
C GLN A 172 4.04 -19.01 9.57
N ALA A 173 3.51 -18.13 8.74
CA ALA A 173 4.21 -16.91 8.35
C ALA A 173 3.24 -15.72 8.20
N ALA A 174 3.78 -14.53 8.46
CA ALA A 174 3.11 -13.25 8.24
C ALA A 174 4.03 -12.34 7.40
N ALA A 175 3.55 -11.89 6.24
CA ALA A 175 4.24 -10.90 5.43
C ALA A 175 3.78 -9.50 5.80
N VAL A 176 4.71 -8.56 5.92
CA VAL A 176 4.48 -7.13 6.19
C VAL A 176 5.19 -6.27 5.17
N VAL A 177 4.70 -5.04 4.97
CA VAL A 177 5.25 -4.12 3.96
C VAL A 177 6.34 -3.20 4.50
N LEU A 178 6.40 -2.99 5.82
CA LEU A 178 7.35 -2.09 6.46
C LEU A 178 8.28 -2.83 7.41
N GLN A 179 9.58 -2.59 7.30
CA GLN A 179 10.58 -3.13 8.23
C GLN A 179 10.26 -2.79 9.70
N ALA A 180 9.71 -1.60 9.94
CA ALA A 180 9.35 -1.14 11.28
C ALA A 180 8.21 -1.94 11.94
N GLU A 181 7.43 -2.71 11.17
CA GLU A 181 6.36 -3.56 11.69
C GLU A 181 6.86 -4.91 12.19
N ILE A 182 8.04 -5.35 11.75
CA ILE A 182 8.57 -6.68 12.12
C ILE A 182 8.77 -6.82 13.64
N PRO A 183 9.53 -5.95 14.35
CA PRO A 183 9.77 -6.14 15.77
C PRO A 183 8.48 -6.16 16.61
N PRO A 184 7.52 -5.23 16.45
CA PRO A 184 6.30 -5.26 17.24
C PRO A 184 5.41 -6.46 16.95
N LEU A 185 5.36 -6.98 15.71
CA LEU A 185 4.58 -8.16 15.36
C LEU A 185 5.28 -9.45 15.80
N GLN A 186 6.59 -9.55 15.61
CA GLN A 186 7.35 -10.70 16.08
C GLN A 186 7.29 -10.87 17.60
N ALA A 187 7.22 -9.77 18.37
CA ALA A 187 7.01 -9.81 19.82
C ALA A 187 5.62 -10.35 20.24
N MET A 188 4.65 -10.41 19.33
CA MET A 188 3.32 -10.98 19.61
C MET A 188 3.27 -12.50 19.49
N VAL A 189 4.20 -13.10 18.76
CA VAL A 189 4.20 -14.51 18.37
C VAL A 189 5.55 -15.16 18.68
N ASP A 190 5.53 -16.48 18.83
CA ASP A 190 6.73 -17.30 18.90
C ASP A 190 7.34 -17.41 17.48
N GLU A 191 8.60 -17.01 17.33
CA GLU A 191 9.31 -17.02 16.05
C GLU A 191 9.38 -18.42 15.43
N ASN A 192 9.48 -19.46 16.24
CA ASN A 192 9.47 -20.85 15.78
C ASN A 192 8.10 -21.30 15.25
N ARG A 193 7.02 -20.56 15.56
CA ARG A 193 5.66 -20.87 15.12
C ARG A 193 5.16 -19.98 14.00
N CYS A 194 5.52 -18.70 14.01
CA CYS A 194 5.10 -17.74 13.01
C CYS A 194 6.26 -16.79 12.67
N ARG A 195 6.82 -16.95 11.48
CA ARG A 195 7.87 -16.08 10.95
C ARG A 195 7.26 -14.79 10.41
N VAL A 196 7.68 -13.63 10.93
CA VAL A 196 7.32 -12.33 10.34
C VAL A 196 8.37 -11.93 9.30
N ALA A 197 7.96 -11.77 8.04
CA ALA A 197 8.85 -11.51 6.91
C ALA A 197 8.53 -10.19 6.21
N LEU A 198 9.56 -9.47 5.77
CA LEU A 198 9.42 -8.28 4.95
C LEU A 198 9.15 -8.66 3.50
N ILE A 199 7.96 -8.34 3.02
CA ILE A 199 7.57 -8.40 1.60
C ILE A 199 7.03 -7.00 1.25
N PRO A 200 7.87 -6.07 0.82
CA PRO A 200 7.45 -4.69 0.55
C PRO A 200 6.46 -4.60 -0.60
N ASN A 201 5.81 -3.46 -0.77
CA ASN A 201 5.11 -3.16 -2.01
C ASN A 201 6.10 -2.77 -3.09
N GLY A 202 5.73 -3.00 -4.33
CA GLY A 202 6.58 -2.78 -5.49
C GLY A 202 5.95 -1.90 -6.55
N VAL A 203 6.69 -1.76 -7.64
CA VAL A 203 6.27 -1.12 -8.88
C VAL A 203 6.60 -2.06 -10.05
N ASP A 204 5.76 -2.08 -11.07
CA ASP A 204 6.04 -2.80 -12.32
C ASP A 204 6.99 -1.93 -13.15
N CYS A 205 8.27 -2.28 -13.14
CA CYS A 205 9.31 -1.54 -13.84
C CYS A 205 9.26 -1.71 -15.37
N ALA A 206 8.62 -2.75 -15.89
CA ALA A 206 8.39 -2.91 -17.32
C ALA A 206 7.26 -1.99 -17.81
N HIS A 207 6.20 -1.85 -17.01
CA HIS A 207 5.07 -0.97 -17.27
C HIS A 207 5.42 0.51 -17.00
N ASN A 208 6.05 0.80 -15.86
CA ASN A 208 6.53 2.12 -15.48
C ASN A 208 7.98 2.29 -15.91
N ARG A 209 8.19 2.78 -17.14
CA ARG A 209 9.53 2.94 -17.72
C ARG A 209 9.79 4.39 -18.13
N PRO A 210 11.03 4.85 -18.11
CA PRO A 210 11.39 6.18 -18.62
C PRO A 210 11.06 6.35 -20.10
N GLY A 211 10.86 7.61 -20.51
CA GLY A 211 10.67 7.95 -21.93
C GLY A 211 9.22 7.90 -22.41
N LEU A 212 8.22 7.77 -21.51
CA LEU A 212 6.80 7.83 -21.88
C LEU A 212 6.38 9.25 -22.29
N ALA A 213 7.04 10.27 -21.74
CA ALA A 213 6.83 11.68 -22.10
C ALA A 213 8.14 12.47 -21.91
N GLN A 214 8.18 13.69 -22.45
CA GLN A 214 9.31 14.60 -22.26
C GLN A 214 9.05 15.49 -21.03
N PRO A 215 9.99 15.56 -20.07
CA PRO A 215 9.84 16.42 -18.91
C PRO A 215 9.73 17.90 -19.30
N GLN A 216 8.70 18.54 -18.83
CA GLN A 216 8.44 19.98 -19.07
C GLN A 216 9.18 20.80 -18.01
N PRO A 217 10.03 21.75 -18.40
CA PRO A 217 10.75 22.63 -17.46
C PRO A 217 9.77 23.35 -16.53
N GLY A 218 10.14 23.48 -15.25
CA GLY A 218 9.32 24.18 -14.26
C GLY A 218 8.09 23.43 -13.76
N THR A 219 7.81 22.22 -14.25
CA THR A 219 6.61 21.45 -13.88
C THR A 219 6.86 20.50 -12.73
N LEU A 220 6.01 20.61 -11.71
CA LEU A 220 5.93 19.69 -10.58
C LEU A 220 4.70 18.77 -10.71
N VAL A 221 4.78 17.57 -10.14
CA VAL A 221 3.61 16.68 -10.03
C VAL A 221 3.44 16.15 -8.61
N PHE A 222 2.20 16.14 -8.14
CA PHE A 222 1.75 15.35 -7.00
C PHE A 222 0.77 14.29 -7.48
N ASN A 223 1.15 13.02 -7.39
CA ASN A 223 0.30 11.90 -7.74
C ASN A 223 -0.42 11.36 -6.50
N GLY A 224 -1.73 11.56 -6.41
CA GLY A 224 -2.53 10.97 -5.35
C GLY A 224 -3.88 11.62 -5.10
N SER A 225 -4.89 10.78 -4.90
CA SER A 225 -6.26 11.23 -4.61
C SER A 225 -6.33 12.10 -3.36
N LEU A 226 -6.95 13.27 -3.46
CA LEU A 226 -7.18 14.19 -2.33
C LEU A 226 -8.31 13.72 -1.41
N THR A 227 -9.07 12.68 -1.78
CA THR A 227 -10.05 12.04 -0.89
C THR A 227 -9.39 11.32 0.28
N TYR A 228 -8.11 10.95 0.13
CA TYR A 228 -7.32 10.40 1.23
C TYR A 228 -6.74 11.51 2.10
N SER A 229 -7.07 11.50 3.39
CA SER A 229 -6.78 12.59 4.32
C SER A 229 -5.29 12.97 4.41
N ALA A 230 -4.38 12.00 4.29
CA ALA A 230 -2.94 12.27 4.32
C ALA A 230 -2.46 13.02 3.05
N ASN A 231 -3.06 12.75 1.89
CA ASN A 231 -2.76 13.48 0.66
C ASN A 231 -3.32 14.91 0.72
N TYR A 232 -4.53 15.07 1.27
CA TYR A 232 -5.13 16.39 1.47
C TYR A 232 -4.29 17.25 2.42
N ASP A 233 -3.90 16.72 3.58
CA ASP A 233 -3.01 17.39 4.52
C ASP A 233 -1.66 17.79 3.88
N ALA A 234 -1.08 16.89 3.09
CA ALA A 234 0.16 17.13 2.38
C ALA A 234 0.03 18.31 1.41
N MET A 235 -1.05 18.34 0.62
CA MET A 235 -1.28 19.44 -0.33
C MET A 235 -1.65 20.73 0.38
N GLN A 236 -2.41 20.69 1.46
CA GLN A 236 -2.72 21.88 2.26
C GLN A 236 -1.43 22.51 2.82
N TRP A 237 -0.53 21.71 3.36
CA TRP A 237 0.75 22.17 3.86
C TRP A 237 1.66 22.69 2.72
N PHE A 238 1.76 21.93 1.63
CA PHE A 238 2.62 22.29 0.51
C PHE A 238 2.18 23.61 -0.13
N LEU A 239 0.89 23.75 -0.43
CA LEU A 239 0.35 24.93 -1.08
C LEU A 239 0.42 26.17 -0.18
N ALA A 240 0.24 26.02 1.14
CA ALA A 240 0.28 27.13 2.07
C ALA A 240 1.70 27.55 2.46
N GLN A 241 2.66 26.60 2.58
CA GLN A 241 3.96 26.85 3.18
C GLN A 241 5.13 26.76 2.21
N VAL A 242 5.05 25.90 1.19
CA VAL A 242 6.17 25.62 0.26
C VAL A 242 5.97 26.32 -1.07
N TRP A 243 4.80 26.18 -1.66
CA TRP A 243 4.49 26.68 -3.00
C TRP A 243 4.74 28.17 -3.18
N PRO A 244 4.35 29.09 -2.27
CA PRO A 244 4.65 30.52 -2.40
C PRO A 244 6.16 30.82 -2.47
N ARG A 245 7.00 30.02 -1.78
CA ARG A 245 8.46 30.19 -1.80
C ARG A 245 9.06 29.77 -3.14
N ILE A 246 8.49 28.75 -3.78
CA ILE A 246 8.89 28.34 -5.13
C ILE A 246 8.49 29.41 -6.14
N ARG A 247 7.24 29.85 -6.10
CA ARG A 247 6.69 30.85 -7.01
C ARG A 247 7.40 32.20 -6.92
N ALA A 248 7.84 32.61 -5.74
CA ALA A 248 8.61 33.83 -5.55
C ALA A 248 9.95 33.81 -6.27
N GLN A 249 10.56 32.63 -6.53
CA GLN A 249 11.85 32.48 -7.17
C GLN A 249 11.78 31.93 -8.62
N LEU A 250 10.65 31.31 -8.97
CA LEU A 250 10.35 30.75 -10.29
C LEU A 250 8.85 30.99 -10.61
N PRO A 251 8.52 32.22 -11.05
CA PRO A 251 7.13 32.63 -11.28
C PRO A 251 6.38 31.77 -12.31
N GLU A 252 7.06 31.14 -13.26
CA GLU A 252 6.52 30.26 -14.29
C GLU A 252 6.31 28.81 -13.82
N ALA A 253 6.75 28.44 -12.62
CA ALA A 253 6.56 27.10 -12.12
C ALA A 253 5.07 26.69 -12.10
N THR A 254 4.79 25.45 -12.47
CA THR A 254 3.45 24.87 -12.45
C THR A 254 3.40 23.61 -11.56
N LEU A 255 2.26 23.38 -10.92
CA LEU A 255 2.00 22.18 -10.13
C LEU A 255 0.81 21.43 -10.72
N VAL A 256 1.02 20.19 -11.07
CA VAL A 256 -0.04 19.26 -11.50
C VAL A 256 -0.40 18.34 -10.34
N ILE A 257 -1.68 18.25 -10.00
CA ILE A 257 -2.20 17.34 -8.98
C ILE A 257 -3.15 16.36 -9.67
N THR A 258 -2.83 15.05 -9.58
CA THR A 258 -3.67 13.98 -10.12
C THR A 258 -4.42 13.26 -9.00
N GLY A 259 -5.46 12.52 -9.39
CA GLY A 259 -6.30 11.73 -8.48
C GLY A 259 -7.61 12.42 -8.12
N SER A 260 -8.58 11.62 -7.65
CA SER A 260 -9.94 12.09 -7.39
C SER A 260 -9.98 13.25 -6.39
N THR A 261 -10.80 14.24 -6.70
CA THR A 261 -11.14 15.38 -5.83
C THR A 261 -12.62 15.37 -5.42
N THR A 262 -13.35 14.28 -5.72
CA THR A 262 -14.81 14.17 -5.47
C THR A 262 -15.11 14.28 -3.98
N GLY A 263 -15.95 15.24 -3.61
CA GLY A 263 -16.34 15.49 -2.21
C GLY A 263 -15.27 16.15 -1.34
N VAL A 264 -14.15 16.60 -1.93
CA VAL A 264 -13.07 17.30 -1.23
C VAL A 264 -13.36 18.78 -1.09
N ASN A 265 -13.10 19.37 0.08
CA ASN A 265 -13.16 20.80 0.30
C ASN A 265 -11.99 21.52 -0.37
N LEU A 266 -12.12 21.88 -1.62
CA LEU A 266 -11.06 22.58 -2.36
C LEU A 266 -10.81 24.01 -1.88
N ALA A 267 -11.79 24.66 -1.23
CA ALA A 267 -11.62 26.00 -0.64
C ALA A 267 -10.64 26.01 0.55
N GLY A 268 -10.34 24.84 1.13
CA GLY A 268 -9.31 24.68 2.17
C GLY A 268 -7.88 24.58 1.63
N LEU A 269 -7.70 24.63 0.30
CA LEU A 269 -6.41 24.60 -0.37
C LEU A 269 -6.08 25.99 -0.94
N ALA A 270 -4.85 26.44 -0.76
CA ALA A 270 -4.36 27.72 -1.31
C ALA A 270 -3.99 27.54 -2.80
N LEU A 271 -5.00 27.32 -3.64
CA LEU A 271 -4.84 27.17 -5.08
C LEU A 271 -4.59 28.52 -5.75
N ASP A 272 -3.75 28.54 -6.76
CA ASP A 272 -3.55 29.67 -7.70
C ASP A 272 -3.66 29.20 -9.15
N ASP A 273 -3.54 30.11 -10.12
CA ASP A 273 -3.70 29.81 -11.55
C ASP A 273 -2.60 28.88 -12.13
N HIS A 274 -1.53 28.60 -11.36
CA HIS A 274 -0.43 27.71 -11.73
C HIS A 274 -0.59 26.31 -11.13
N VAL A 275 -1.67 26.06 -10.34
CA VAL A 275 -2.00 24.75 -9.79
C VAL A 275 -3.12 24.13 -10.61
N ARG A 276 -2.79 23.04 -11.29
CA ARG A 276 -3.73 22.32 -12.17
C ARG A 276 -4.21 21.04 -11.48
N LEU A 277 -5.53 20.98 -11.19
CA LEU A 277 -6.17 19.77 -10.69
C LEU A 277 -6.68 18.95 -11.89
N LEU A 278 -6.03 17.83 -12.21
CA LEU A 278 -6.46 16.97 -13.32
C LEU A 278 -7.60 16.01 -12.93
N GLY A 279 -7.85 15.85 -11.62
CA GLY A 279 -8.80 14.85 -11.17
C GLY A 279 -8.32 13.42 -11.44
N TYR A 280 -9.26 12.50 -11.64
CA TYR A 280 -8.94 11.15 -12.10
C TYR A 280 -8.41 11.20 -13.52
N VAL A 281 -7.27 10.53 -13.74
CA VAL A 281 -6.67 10.36 -15.07
C VAL A 281 -6.57 8.86 -15.38
N GLU A 282 -6.80 8.49 -16.62
CA GLU A 282 -6.77 7.09 -17.04
C GLU A 282 -5.35 6.51 -16.96
N ASP A 283 -4.35 7.28 -17.36
CA ASP A 283 -2.95 6.92 -17.27
C ASP A 283 -2.14 7.98 -16.51
N VAL A 284 -1.92 7.71 -15.23
CA VAL A 284 -1.16 8.60 -14.34
C VAL A 284 0.33 8.69 -14.68
N ARG A 285 0.85 7.74 -15.46
CA ARG A 285 2.26 7.71 -15.83
C ARG A 285 2.63 8.90 -16.70
N ILE A 286 1.70 9.35 -17.55
CA ILE A 286 1.96 10.48 -18.45
C ILE A 286 2.23 11.78 -17.67
N PRO A 287 1.33 12.31 -16.82
CA PRO A 287 1.62 13.52 -16.07
C PRO A 287 2.80 13.37 -15.09
N VAL A 288 3.11 12.17 -14.60
CA VAL A 288 4.31 11.95 -13.80
C VAL A 288 5.57 12.02 -14.65
N ALA A 289 5.59 11.41 -15.83
CA ALA A 289 6.73 11.46 -16.75
C ALA A 289 6.93 12.84 -17.39
N GLU A 290 5.87 13.64 -17.55
CA GLU A 290 5.94 15.04 -18.03
C GLU A 290 6.49 16.00 -16.98
N ALA A 291 6.50 15.63 -15.71
CA ALA A 291 6.98 16.52 -14.66
C ALA A 291 8.53 16.52 -14.59
N ALA A 292 9.10 17.69 -14.37
CA ALA A 292 10.53 17.81 -14.07
C ALA A 292 10.87 17.27 -12.68
N VAL A 293 9.93 17.35 -11.73
CA VAL A 293 10.11 16.86 -10.34
C VAL A 293 8.77 16.34 -9.81
N ALA A 294 8.78 15.15 -9.23
CA ALA A 294 7.66 14.64 -8.44
C ALA A 294 7.83 15.05 -6.97
N ILE A 295 6.72 15.38 -6.31
CA ILE A 295 6.73 15.75 -4.90
C ILE A 295 5.90 14.80 -4.05
N ALA A 296 6.42 14.46 -2.86
CA ALA A 296 5.71 13.63 -1.87
C ALA A 296 5.79 14.26 -0.47
N PRO A 297 5.11 15.40 -0.23
CA PRO A 297 5.19 16.17 1.01
C PRO A 297 4.29 15.59 2.10
N ILE A 298 4.26 14.27 2.25
CA ILE A 298 3.39 13.53 3.19
C ILE A 298 3.94 13.68 4.61
N ARG A 299 3.10 14.09 5.56
CA ARG A 299 3.48 14.32 6.97
C ARG A 299 2.85 13.33 7.94
N GLN A 300 1.83 12.59 7.50
CA GLN A 300 1.10 11.62 8.32
C GLN A 300 0.60 10.43 7.50
N GLY A 301 0.09 9.40 8.17
CA GLY A 301 -0.38 8.17 7.56
C GLY A 301 0.72 7.13 7.40
N GLY A 302 0.33 5.88 7.23
CA GLY A 302 1.19 4.70 7.05
C GLY A 302 1.12 4.14 5.63
N GLY A 303 1.75 2.98 5.44
CA GLY A 303 1.80 2.23 4.18
C GLY A 303 2.92 2.65 3.24
N THR A 304 3.28 1.77 2.31
CA THR A 304 4.31 2.04 1.29
C THR A 304 3.87 3.14 0.34
N ARG A 305 4.78 4.02 0.04
CA ARG A 305 4.53 5.21 -0.81
C ARG A 305 4.69 4.88 -2.29
N LEU A 306 3.74 4.14 -2.86
CA LEU A 306 3.75 3.70 -4.26
C LEU A 306 4.02 4.85 -5.24
N LYS A 307 3.49 6.05 -4.98
CA LYS A 307 3.73 7.25 -5.80
C LYS A 307 5.22 7.61 -5.95
N ILE A 308 6.04 7.32 -4.92
CA ILE A 308 7.50 7.54 -4.99
C ILE A 308 8.12 6.47 -5.87
N LEU A 309 7.77 5.20 -5.68
CA LEU A 309 8.26 4.08 -6.50
C LEU A 309 7.87 4.26 -7.97
N GLU A 310 6.63 4.69 -8.24
CA GLU A 310 6.14 4.98 -9.59
C GLU A 310 6.94 6.11 -10.26
N ALA A 311 7.14 7.22 -9.55
CA ALA A 311 7.95 8.34 -10.07
C ALA A 311 9.39 7.92 -10.33
N MET A 312 10.02 7.18 -9.41
CA MET A 312 11.37 6.65 -9.57
C MET A 312 11.47 5.69 -10.77
N ALA A 313 10.48 4.81 -10.93
CA ALA A 313 10.41 3.88 -12.04
C ALA A 313 10.25 4.58 -13.40
N LEU A 314 9.50 5.69 -13.44
CA LEU A 314 9.31 6.53 -14.62
C LEU A 314 10.52 7.43 -14.94
N GLY A 315 11.54 7.46 -14.06
CA GLY A 315 12.70 8.33 -14.22
C GLY A 315 12.43 9.78 -13.84
N THR A 316 11.41 10.03 -13.01
CA THR A 316 11.10 11.37 -12.50
C THR A 316 11.72 11.52 -11.10
N PRO A 317 12.67 12.47 -10.89
CA PRO A 317 13.31 12.66 -9.60
C PRO A 317 12.29 13.15 -8.55
N VAL A 318 12.50 12.72 -7.30
CA VAL A 318 11.53 12.93 -6.22
C VAL A 318 12.10 13.82 -5.12
N VAL A 319 11.29 14.79 -4.66
CA VAL A 319 11.47 15.48 -3.38
C VAL A 319 10.38 15.03 -2.42
N ALA A 320 10.76 14.52 -1.26
CA ALA A 320 9.82 14.00 -0.26
C ALA A 320 10.15 14.49 1.16
N THR A 321 9.17 14.44 2.04
CA THR A 321 9.45 14.45 3.48
C THR A 321 10.00 13.09 3.92
N ARG A 322 10.70 13.02 5.05
CA ARG A 322 11.14 11.74 5.63
C ARG A 322 9.94 10.83 5.92
N LYS A 323 8.81 11.40 6.40
CA LYS A 323 7.56 10.66 6.56
C LYS A 323 6.96 10.22 5.21
N GLY A 324 7.14 11.01 4.16
CA GLY A 324 6.74 10.67 2.80
C GLY A 324 7.51 9.49 2.23
N ALA A 325 8.76 9.31 2.58
CA ALA A 325 9.63 8.22 2.16
C ALA A 325 9.71 7.05 3.16
N GLU A 326 8.91 7.10 4.24
CA GLU A 326 8.93 6.08 5.29
C GLU A 326 8.72 4.66 4.74
N GLY A 327 9.59 3.74 5.12
CA GLY A 327 9.54 2.34 4.68
C GLY A 327 10.21 2.06 3.34
N LEU A 328 10.76 3.08 2.68
CA LEU A 328 11.60 2.92 1.52
C LEU A 328 13.08 2.99 1.93
N ASP A 329 13.89 2.11 1.36
CA ASP A 329 15.33 2.06 1.59
C ASP A 329 16.04 3.01 0.63
N VAL A 330 15.75 4.30 0.81
CA VAL A 330 16.25 5.41 -0.01
C VAL A 330 17.35 6.18 0.70
N THR A 331 18.23 6.79 -0.08
CA THR A 331 19.37 7.59 0.41
C THR A 331 19.24 9.04 -0.07
N ASP A 332 19.17 9.96 0.90
CA ASP A 332 19.06 11.39 0.64
C ASP A 332 20.23 11.92 -0.20
N GLY A 333 19.92 12.69 -1.25
CA GLY A 333 20.90 13.25 -2.19
C GLY A 333 21.47 12.23 -3.19
N VAL A 334 21.14 10.94 -3.09
CA VAL A 334 21.59 9.89 -4.01
C VAL A 334 20.51 9.49 -4.99
N ASP A 335 19.36 9.00 -4.48
CA ASP A 335 18.22 8.50 -5.26
C ASP A 335 16.92 9.26 -4.98
N ILE A 336 16.89 10.06 -3.92
CA ILE A 336 15.78 10.94 -3.53
C ILE A 336 16.35 12.21 -2.88
N VAL A 337 15.56 13.28 -2.79
CA VAL A 337 15.87 14.43 -1.92
C VAL A 337 14.86 14.46 -0.78
N LEU A 338 15.35 14.48 0.47
CA LEU A 338 14.54 14.50 1.68
C LEU A 338 14.57 15.87 2.34
N ALA A 339 13.39 16.47 2.57
CA ALA A 339 13.25 17.75 3.25
C ALA A 339 11.94 17.82 4.02
N ASP A 340 12.00 18.14 5.31
CA ASP A 340 10.82 18.20 6.18
C ASP A 340 10.34 19.63 6.40
N GLU A 341 11.26 20.61 6.40
CA GLU A 341 10.94 22.01 6.63
C GLU A 341 10.54 22.73 5.34
N PRO A 342 9.56 23.66 5.37
CA PRO A 342 9.06 24.33 4.16
C PRO A 342 10.12 25.02 3.33
N ALA A 343 11.08 25.70 3.98
CA ALA A 343 12.15 26.40 3.28
C ALA A 343 13.13 25.42 2.62
N ALA A 344 13.50 24.34 3.31
CA ALA A 344 14.37 23.31 2.78
C ALA A 344 13.70 22.54 1.63
N PHE A 345 12.41 22.24 1.74
CA PHE A 345 11.65 21.58 0.68
C PHE A 345 11.58 22.45 -0.58
N ALA A 346 11.26 23.74 -0.43
CA ALA A 346 11.25 24.68 -1.54
C ALA A 346 12.63 24.81 -2.19
N ALA A 347 13.72 24.91 -1.40
CA ALA A 347 15.08 24.98 -1.90
C ALA A 347 15.47 23.70 -2.67
N ALA A 348 15.10 22.53 -2.18
CA ALA A 348 15.33 21.25 -2.86
C ALA A 348 14.62 21.20 -4.22
N VAL A 349 13.34 21.58 -4.26
CA VAL A 349 12.57 21.65 -5.52
C VAL A 349 13.21 22.63 -6.50
N LEU A 350 13.52 23.85 -6.07
CA LEU A 350 14.13 24.89 -6.94
C LEU A 350 15.50 24.46 -7.48
N ARG A 351 16.32 23.79 -6.67
CA ARG A 351 17.61 23.24 -7.09
C ARG A 351 17.40 22.24 -8.22
N LEU A 352 16.48 21.27 -8.06
CA LEU A 352 16.21 20.28 -9.10
C LEU A 352 15.58 20.91 -10.35
N LEU A 353 14.72 21.92 -10.23
CA LEU A 353 14.15 22.60 -11.39
C LEU A 353 15.23 23.35 -12.22
N ARG A 354 16.28 23.87 -11.55
CA ARG A 354 17.36 24.65 -12.17
C ARG A 354 18.52 23.79 -12.68
N ASP A 355 18.71 22.58 -12.15
CA ASP A 355 19.82 21.69 -12.49
C ASP A 355 19.37 20.41 -13.20
N PRO A 356 19.35 20.38 -14.54
CA PRO A 356 19.01 19.18 -15.31
C PRO A 356 19.98 18.01 -15.10
N ALA A 357 21.27 18.29 -14.84
CA ALA A 357 22.27 17.25 -14.63
C ALA A 357 22.02 16.52 -13.31
N GLU A 358 21.70 17.27 -12.24
CA GLU A 358 21.33 16.68 -10.96
C GLU A 358 20.03 15.85 -11.07
N ARG A 359 19.02 16.34 -11.79
CA ARG A 359 17.79 15.57 -12.06
C ARG A 359 18.10 14.24 -12.72
N THR A 360 18.90 14.25 -13.78
CA THR A 360 19.27 13.04 -14.53
C THR A 360 20.01 12.04 -13.63
N ARG A 361 20.95 12.50 -12.83
CA ARG A 361 21.71 11.66 -11.89
C ARG A 361 20.81 11.02 -10.84
N LEU A 362 19.97 11.81 -10.18
CA LEU A 362 19.02 11.31 -9.17
C LEU A 362 18.02 10.31 -9.78
N ALA A 363 17.46 10.63 -10.95
CA ALA A 363 16.52 9.76 -11.65
C ALA A 363 17.15 8.42 -12.03
N ALA A 364 18.39 8.40 -12.52
CA ALA A 364 19.10 7.18 -12.85
C ALA A 364 19.33 6.29 -11.62
N ASN A 365 19.81 6.88 -10.52
CA ASN A 365 20.01 6.16 -9.26
C ASN A 365 18.69 5.63 -8.69
N ALA A 366 17.63 6.46 -8.69
CA ALA A 366 16.30 6.10 -8.25
C ALA A 366 15.73 4.91 -9.07
N ARG A 367 15.89 4.95 -10.39
CA ARG A 367 15.49 3.86 -11.30
C ARG A 367 16.23 2.57 -10.97
N GLN A 368 17.54 2.63 -10.79
CA GLN A 368 18.35 1.48 -10.42
C GLN A 368 17.90 0.87 -9.07
N LEU A 369 17.62 1.71 -8.08
CA LEU A 369 17.12 1.27 -6.78
C LEU A 369 15.80 0.49 -6.91
N VAL A 370 14.81 1.04 -7.65
CA VAL A 370 13.50 0.38 -7.77
C VAL A 370 13.58 -0.91 -8.58
N GLU A 371 14.38 -0.97 -9.63
CA GLU A 371 14.62 -2.21 -10.39
C GLU A 371 15.24 -3.32 -9.53
N GLN A 372 16.18 -2.97 -8.67
CA GLN A 372 16.88 -3.96 -7.83
C GLN A 372 16.06 -4.42 -6.62
N ARG A 373 15.25 -3.55 -6.02
CA ARG A 373 14.65 -3.81 -4.71
C ARG A 373 13.14 -3.83 -4.70
N TYR A 374 12.48 -3.09 -5.61
CA TYR A 374 11.06 -2.82 -5.59
C TYR A 374 10.33 -3.26 -6.87
N ASP A 375 10.99 -3.95 -7.79
CA ASP A 375 10.29 -4.56 -8.92
C ASP A 375 9.39 -5.71 -8.44
N TRP A 376 8.15 -5.74 -8.95
CA TRP A 376 7.19 -6.75 -8.54
C TRP A 376 7.63 -8.19 -8.86
N ASP A 377 8.45 -8.40 -9.89
CA ASP A 377 8.93 -9.74 -10.19
C ASP A 377 9.87 -10.23 -9.08
N ALA A 378 10.80 -9.38 -8.62
CA ALA A 378 11.71 -9.72 -7.53
C ALA A 378 10.97 -9.88 -6.19
N ILE A 379 9.98 -9.03 -5.91
CA ILE A 379 9.15 -9.11 -4.70
C ILE A 379 8.29 -10.38 -4.72
N GLY A 380 7.69 -10.67 -5.88
CA GLY A 380 6.88 -11.87 -6.07
C GLY A 380 7.68 -13.15 -5.85
N GLN A 381 8.92 -13.23 -6.36
CA GLN A 381 9.82 -14.36 -6.10
C GLN A 381 10.14 -14.53 -4.61
N ARG A 382 10.36 -13.44 -3.87
CA ARG A 382 10.57 -13.51 -2.41
C ARG A 382 9.32 -14.03 -1.69
N PHE A 383 8.14 -13.65 -2.15
CA PHE A 383 6.87 -14.13 -1.57
C PHE A 383 6.64 -15.61 -1.88
N VAL A 384 6.90 -16.05 -3.11
CA VAL A 384 6.84 -17.47 -3.50
C VAL A 384 7.79 -18.29 -2.63
N ALA A 385 9.05 -17.86 -2.52
CA ALA A 385 10.05 -18.53 -1.68
C ALA A 385 9.59 -18.63 -0.20
N LEU A 386 9.00 -17.56 0.36
CA LEU A 386 8.44 -17.60 1.70
C LEU A 386 7.36 -18.69 1.85
N VAL A 387 6.45 -18.79 0.88
CA VAL A 387 5.37 -19.81 0.89
C VAL A 387 5.96 -21.21 0.78
N GLU A 388 6.92 -21.42 -0.11
CA GLU A 388 7.60 -22.71 -0.33
C GLU A 388 8.36 -23.18 0.90
N ASP A 389 9.16 -22.29 1.52
CA ASP A 389 9.93 -22.57 2.73
C ASP A 389 9.01 -23.03 3.87
N VAL A 390 7.89 -22.29 4.08
CA VAL A 390 6.93 -22.61 5.13
C VAL A 390 6.25 -23.97 4.91
N VAL A 391 5.88 -24.27 3.67
CA VAL A 391 5.27 -25.58 3.34
C VAL A 391 6.28 -26.71 3.52
N ALA A 392 7.53 -26.53 3.09
CA ALA A 392 8.60 -27.52 3.26
C ALA A 392 8.87 -27.81 4.72
N GLN A 393 9.01 -26.77 5.55
CA GLN A 393 9.19 -26.91 7.00
C GLN A 393 8.03 -27.69 7.63
N ARG A 394 6.78 -27.36 7.30
CA ARG A 394 5.60 -28.04 7.87
C ARG A 394 5.48 -29.50 7.46
N ARG A 395 5.91 -29.85 6.25
CA ARG A 395 5.97 -31.26 5.79
C ARG A 395 7.01 -32.04 6.58
N GLN A 396 8.18 -31.47 6.86
CA GLN A 396 9.24 -32.08 7.68
C GLN A 396 8.77 -32.31 9.12
N GLU A 397 8.13 -31.31 9.75
CA GLU A 397 7.59 -31.42 11.10
C GLU A 397 6.50 -32.49 11.27
N ARG A 398 5.72 -32.77 10.21
CA ARG A 398 4.70 -33.84 10.22
C ARG A 398 5.30 -35.24 9.95
N ALA A 399 6.45 -35.31 9.32
CA ALA A 399 7.11 -36.56 9.00
C ALA A 399 8.05 -37.05 10.15
N ALA A 400 8.43 -36.14 11.07
CA ALA A 400 9.19 -36.42 12.27
C ALA A 400 8.27 -36.79 13.46
#